data_37d8e914dd2770340445c3cd354efc81
#
_entry.id   37d8e914dd2770340445c3cd354efc81
#
_cell.length_a   1.000
_cell.length_b   1.000
_cell.length_c   1.000
_cell.angle_alpha   90.00
_cell.angle_beta   90.00
_cell.angle_gamma   90.00
#
_symmetry.space_group_name_H-M   'P 1'
#
loop_
_entity.id
_entity.type
_entity.pdbx_description
1 polymer ?
#
loop_
_entity_poly.entity_id
_entity_poly.type
_entity_poly.pdbx_seq_one_letter_code
_entity_poly.pdbx_strand_id
1 'polypeptide(L)' 'MTNTKLLESKIKESGKKVSFLAAKCGLSYAGFRNCVTNKAEFKASHIEILCVELGITSLKEKNTIFFASVGA' A
#
# COMPACT_ATOMS: atom_id res chain seq x y z
N MET A 1 -0.99 -1.95 10.81
CA MET A 1 -0.81 -0.59 10.28
C MET A 1 0.18 -0.61 9.12
N THR A 2 0.05 0.31 8.21
CA THR A 2 0.94 0.39 7.05
C THR A 2 2.27 1.05 7.41
N ASN A 3 3.37 0.46 6.93
CA ASN A 3 4.66 1.13 6.99
C ASN A 3 4.72 2.11 5.82
N THR A 4 4.39 3.36 6.09
CA THR A 4 4.23 4.40 5.07
C THR A 4 5.49 4.58 4.23
N LYS A 5 6.66 4.62 4.87
CA LYS A 5 7.94 4.82 4.16
C LYS A 5 8.21 3.68 3.19
N LEU A 6 8.04 2.44 3.63
CA LEU A 6 8.28 1.28 2.77
C LEU A 6 7.30 1.24 1.61
N LEU A 7 6.03 1.51 1.87
CA LEU A 7 5.03 1.52 0.80
C LEU A 7 5.34 2.62 -0.21
N GLU A 8 5.67 3.82 0.24
CA GLU A 8 6.02 4.92 -0.66
C GLU A 8 7.25 4.59 -1.49
N SER A 9 8.25 3.94 -0.91
CA SER A 9 9.43 3.46 -1.66
C SER A 9 9.04 2.47 -2.74
N LYS A 10 8.18 1.52 -2.42
CA LYS A 10 7.71 0.53 -3.39
C LYS A 10 6.95 1.19 -4.54
N ILE A 11 6.10 2.13 -4.23
CA ILE A 11 5.34 2.87 -5.24
C ILE A 11 6.31 3.62 -6.16
N LYS A 12 7.28 4.32 -5.59
CA LYS A 12 8.28 5.07 -6.35
C LYS A 12 9.10 4.15 -7.24
N GLU A 13 9.57 3.02 -6.72
CA GLU A 13 10.33 2.04 -7.48
C GLU A 13 9.53 1.47 -8.64
N SER A 14 8.23 1.30 -8.48
CA SER A 14 7.37 0.74 -9.52
C SER A 14 7.20 1.67 -10.71
N GLY A 15 7.44 2.96 -10.54
CA GLY A 15 7.19 3.97 -11.55
C GLY A 15 5.70 4.24 -11.80
N LYS A 16 4.82 3.61 -11.05
CA LYS A 16 3.36 3.79 -11.22
C LYS A 16 2.88 4.99 -10.44
N LYS A 17 1.87 5.66 -10.99
CA LYS A 17 1.28 6.83 -10.34
C LYS A 17 0.35 6.42 -9.20
N VAL A 18 0.33 7.22 -8.15
CA VAL A 18 -0.59 7.00 -7.02
C VAL A 18 -2.04 7.00 -7.50
N SER A 19 -2.39 7.90 -8.41
CA SER A 19 -3.75 7.95 -8.96
C SER A 19 -4.15 6.65 -9.67
N PHE A 20 -3.21 6.03 -10.38
CA PHE A 20 -3.44 4.74 -11.03
C PHE A 20 -3.71 3.65 -9.99
N LEU A 21 -2.88 3.60 -8.94
CA LEU A 21 -3.01 2.58 -7.88
C LEU A 21 -4.32 2.78 -7.11
N ALA A 22 -4.67 4.02 -6.82
CA ALA A 22 -5.94 4.34 -6.15
C ALA A 22 -7.13 3.84 -6.97
N ALA A 23 -7.12 4.12 -8.27
CA ALA A 23 -8.18 3.67 -9.17
C ALA A 23 -8.29 2.14 -9.21
N LYS A 24 -7.16 1.45 -9.22
CA LYS A 24 -7.13 -0.03 -9.18
C LYS A 24 -7.79 -0.56 -7.92
N CYS A 25 -7.60 0.13 -6.80
CA CYS A 25 -8.22 -0.25 -5.52
C CYS A 25 -9.67 0.21 -5.40
N GLY A 26 -10.19 0.94 -6.37
CA GLY A 26 -11.54 1.50 -6.29
C GLY A 26 -11.64 2.64 -5.29
N LEU A 27 -10.54 3.31 -5.01
CA LEU A 27 -10.47 4.41 -4.05
C LEU A 27 -10.25 5.74 -4.75
N SER A 28 -10.72 6.83 -4.14
CA SER A 28 -10.32 8.17 -4.55
C SER A 28 -8.85 8.38 -4.18
N TYR A 29 -8.22 9.38 -4.79
CA TYR A 29 -6.84 9.74 -4.44
C TYR A 29 -6.72 10.02 -2.93
N ALA A 30 -7.65 10.83 -2.39
CA ALA A 30 -7.64 11.17 -0.96
C ALA A 30 -7.84 9.92 -0.08
N GLY A 31 -8.75 9.03 -0.47
CA GLY A 31 -8.99 7.78 0.25
C GLY A 31 -7.74 6.90 0.27
N PHE A 32 -7.08 6.78 -0.88
CA PHE A 32 -5.84 6.01 -0.97
C PHE A 32 -4.74 6.62 -0.09
N ARG A 33 -4.56 7.94 -0.14
CA ARG A 33 -3.57 8.63 0.70
C ARG A 33 -3.87 8.45 2.18
N ASN A 34 -5.13 8.45 2.57
CA ASN A 34 -5.52 8.20 3.95
C ASN A 34 -5.08 6.80 4.40
N CYS A 35 -5.20 5.80 3.53
CA CYS A 35 -4.73 4.45 3.85
C CYS A 35 -3.21 4.40 3.95
N VAL A 36 -2.50 5.06 3.05
CA VAL A 36 -1.02 5.08 3.06
C VAL A 36 -0.49 5.74 4.35
N THR A 37 -1.17 6.77 4.83
CA THR A 37 -0.74 7.52 6.03
C THR A 37 -1.38 7.06 7.33
N ASN A 38 -2.09 5.93 7.30
CA ASN A 38 -2.72 5.32 8.47
C ASN A 38 -3.90 6.11 9.08
N LYS A 39 -4.48 7.03 8.32
CA LYS A 39 -5.75 7.64 8.72
C LYS A 39 -6.93 6.71 8.50
N ALA A 40 -6.74 5.72 7.63
CA ALA A 40 -7.67 4.63 7.39
C ALA A 40 -6.86 3.36 7.17
N GLU A 41 -7.51 2.20 7.17
CA GLU A 41 -6.82 0.93 6.94
C GLU A 41 -7.09 0.41 5.53
N PHE A 42 -6.07 -0.19 4.90
CA PHE A 42 -6.27 -0.94 3.68
C PHE A 42 -7.07 -2.20 3.97
N LYS A 43 -8.06 -2.47 3.14
CA LYS A 43 -8.77 -3.76 3.19
C LYS A 43 -7.91 -4.84 2.56
N ALA A 44 -8.20 -6.10 2.89
CA ALA A 44 -7.46 -7.23 2.33
C ALA A 44 -7.46 -7.21 0.80
N SER A 45 -8.58 -6.85 0.17
CA SER A 45 -8.66 -6.75 -1.29
C SER A 45 -7.74 -5.67 -1.86
N HIS A 46 -7.60 -4.55 -1.16
CA HIS A 46 -6.68 -3.48 -1.58
C HIS A 46 -5.23 -3.97 -1.51
N ILE A 47 -4.88 -4.67 -0.44
CA ILE A 47 -3.52 -5.19 -0.24
C ILE A 47 -3.16 -6.18 -1.34
N GLU A 48 -4.09 -7.06 -1.72
CA GLU A 48 -3.85 -8.01 -2.81
C GLU A 48 -3.60 -7.30 -4.13
N ILE A 49 -4.41 -6.29 -4.45
CA ILE A 49 -4.22 -5.50 -5.66
C ILE A 49 -2.85 -4.83 -5.66
N LEU A 50 -2.48 -4.20 -4.56
CA LEU A 50 -1.19 -3.51 -4.45
C LEU A 50 -0.02 -4.48 -4.54
N CYS A 51 -0.13 -5.66 -3.97
CA CYS A 51 0.93 -6.68 -4.08
C CYS A 51 1.14 -7.07 -5.55
N VAL A 52 0.08 -7.25 -6.32
CA VAL A 52 0.18 -7.55 -7.75
C VAL A 52 0.82 -6.38 -8.50
N GLU A 53 0.30 -5.17 -8.29
CA GLU A 53 0.76 -3.99 -9.02
C GLU A 53 2.19 -3.59 -8.69
N LEU A 54 2.61 -3.80 -7.45
CA LEU A 54 3.94 -3.42 -6.99
C LEU A 54 4.95 -4.56 -7.01
N GLY A 55 4.55 -5.74 -7.45
CA GLY A 55 5.44 -6.89 -7.54
C GLY A 55 5.86 -7.44 -6.17
N ILE A 56 5.02 -7.32 -5.17
CA ILE A 56 5.28 -7.86 -3.85
C ILE A 56 4.81 -9.30 -3.84
N THR A 57 5.75 -10.25 -3.88
CA THR A 57 5.44 -11.68 -3.97
C THR A 57 5.77 -12.43 -2.68
N SER A 58 6.58 -11.86 -1.81
CA SER A 58 6.98 -12.46 -0.55
C SER A 58 5.97 -12.14 0.55
N LEU A 59 5.53 -13.16 1.29
CA LEU A 59 4.67 -12.95 2.45
C LEU A 59 5.34 -12.08 3.50
N LYS A 60 6.64 -12.26 3.68
CA LYS A 60 7.42 -11.45 4.62
C LYS A 60 7.39 -9.98 4.25
N GLU A 61 7.61 -9.66 2.98
CA GLU A 61 7.58 -8.29 2.49
C GLU A 61 6.18 -7.68 2.63
N LYS A 62 5.16 -8.42 2.25
CA LYS A 62 3.76 -8.02 2.41
C LYS A 62 3.46 -7.66 3.87
N ASN A 63 3.85 -8.52 4.80
CA ASN A 63 3.61 -8.29 6.22
C ASN A 63 4.39 -7.09 6.74
N THR A 64 5.63 -6.92 6.30
CA THR A 64 6.46 -5.79 6.71
C THR A 64 5.86 -4.46 6.28
N ILE A 65 5.26 -4.41 5.09
CA ILE A 65 4.69 -3.19 4.54
C ILE A 65 3.30 -2.90 5.12
N PHE A 66 2.41 -3.89 5.10
CA PHE A 66 0.98 -3.65 5.39
C PHE A 66 0.57 -4.01 6.82
N PHE A 67 1.36 -4.78 7.52
CA PHE A 67 1.04 -5.24 8.87
C PHE A 67 2.17 -4.92 9.85
N ALA A 68 2.72 -3.70 9.73
CA ALA A 68 3.78 -3.24 10.61
C ALA A 68 3.25 -3.12 12.04
N SER A 69 4.07 -3.51 13.00
CA SER A 69 3.74 -3.38 14.41
C SER A 69 3.81 -1.92 14.85
N VAL A 70 2.97 -1.55 15.79
CA VAL A 70 3.03 -0.23 16.41
C VAL A 70 4.36 -0.11 17.14
N GLY A 71 5.10 0.96 16.86
CA GLY A 71 6.39 1.20 17.49
C GLY A 71 7.56 0.43 16.89
N ALA A 72 7.32 -0.26 15.79
CA ALA A 72 8.39 -0.95 15.07
C ALA A 72 9.23 0.03 14.24
#